data_26903776099845779745771e610f5112
#
_entry.id   26903776099845779745771e610f5112
#
_cell.length_a   1.000
_cell.length_b   1.000
_cell.length_c   1.000
_cell.angle_alpha   90.00
_cell.angle_beta   90.00
_cell.angle_gamma   90.00
#
_symmetry.space_group_name_H-M   'P 1'
#
loop_
_entity.id
_entity.type
_entity.pdbx_description
1 polymer ?
#
loop_
_entity_poly.entity_id
_entity_poly.type
_entity_poly.pdbx_seq_one_letter_code
_entity_poly.pdbx_strand_id
1 'polypeptide(L)'
;MMPSALHFRNIDASPADAVEAWPFEGVLAALERGTLPDWRRLVRAINADPWGTVARQVEEAQELGLPYGVGTLFAEAVKTARAQAARAEREAVAAEVRALVSCSGLTRSEFAERIGTSASRLSTYLSGKVTPSAALLIRMQNLAAKTTAVRSGAGSHRTRPRTVQATEPLQHDQ
;
A
#
# COMPACT_ATOMS: atom_id res chain seq x y z
N MET A 1 -12.21 28.92 -14.66
CA MET A 1 -11.62 27.73 -15.30
C MET A 1 -11.39 28.10 -16.76
N MET A 2 -10.15 28.36 -17.23
CA MET A 2 -9.87 28.67 -18.62
C MET A 2 -10.14 27.44 -19.47
N PRO A 3 -10.85 27.52 -20.59
CA PRO A 3 -11.03 26.38 -21.48
C PRO A 3 -9.66 25.92 -21.97
N SER A 4 -9.43 24.60 -21.98
CA SER A 4 -8.24 24.02 -22.58
C SER A 4 -8.22 24.39 -24.06
N ALA A 5 -7.09 24.90 -24.56
CA ALA A 5 -6.87 25.10 -25.98
C ALA A 5 -6.65 23.81 -26.76
N LEU A 6 -6.60 22.66 -26.06
CA LEU A 6 -6.41 21.36 -26.63
C LEU A 6 -7.68 20.93 -27.39
N HIS A 7 -7.51 20.55 -28.65
CA HIS A 7 -8.57 19.96 -29.48
C HIS A 7 -8.16 18.60 -29.99
N PHE A 8 -9.04 17.63 -29.82
CA PHE A 8 -8.91 16.31 -30.40
C PHE A 8 -9.57 16.28 -31.78
N ARG A 9 -8.81 15.90 -32.81
CA ARG A 9 -9.34 15.66 -34.16
C ARG A 9 -9.26 14.19 -34.46
N ASN A 10 -10.39 13.60 -34.88
CA ASN A 10 -10.50 12.17 -35.22
C ASN A 10 -10.07 11.24 -34.06
N ILE A 11 -10.29 11.67 -32.83
CA ILE A 11 -10.02 10.90 -31.62
C ILE A 11 -11.37 10.71 -30.92
N ASP A 12 -11.67 9.47 -30.57
CA ASP A 12 -12.93 9.12 -29.86
C ASP A 12 -12.79 9.43 -28.35
N ALA A 13 -12.55 10.67 -28.04
CA ALA A 13 -12.47 11.21 -26.70
C ALA A 13 -12.55 12.75 -26.73
N SER A 14 -12.88 13.35 -25.59
CA SER A 14 -12.87 14.79 -25.41
C SER A 14 -11.70 15.23 -24.52
N PRO A 15 -11.06 16.39 -24.78
CA PRO A 15 -10.12 16.98 -23.84
C PRO A 15 -10.72 17.23 -22.44
N ALA A 16 -12.04 17.30 -22.32
CA ALA A 16 -12.73 17.47 -21.04
C ALA A 16 -12.85 16.18 -20.23
N ASP A 17 -12.73 15.01 -20.88
CA ASP A 17 -12.79 13.71 -20.22
C ASP A 17 -11.63 13.51 -19.24
N ALA A 18 -11.78 12.58 -18.31
CA ALA A 18 -10.68 12.14 -17.44
C ALA A 18 -9.49 11.66 -18.30
N VAL A 19 -8.27 12.01 -17.91
CA VAL A 19 -7.05 11.69 -18.68
C VAL A 19 -6.88 10.16 -18.83
N GLU A 20 -7.32 9.42 -17.84
CA GLU A 20 -7.30 7.95 -17.83
C GLU A 20 -8.19 7.32 -18.91
N ALA A 21 -9.15 8.08 -19.42
CA ALA A 21 -10.02 7.66 -20.52
C ALA A 21 -9.48 8.09 -21.91
N TRP A 22 -8.40 8.88 -21.96
CA TRP A 22 -7.84 9.30 -23.24
C TRP A 22 -7.11 8.14 -23.92
N PRO A 23 -7.36 7.90 -25.22
CA PRO A 23 -6.54 7.00 -26.02
C PRO A 23 -5.12 7.58 -26.19
N PHE A 24 -4.20 6.77 -26.68
CA PHE A 24 -2.80 7.16 -26.89
C PHE A 24 -2.65 8.47 -27.68
N GLU A 25 -3.43 8.64 -28.76
CA GLU A 25 -3.44 9.83 -29.61
C GLU A 25 -3.86 11.09 -28.86
N GLY A 26 -4.74 10.95 -27.85
CA GLY A 26 -5.15 12.03 -26.97
C GLY A 26 -4.02 12.47 -26.04
N VAL A 27 -3.30 11.52 -25.47
CA VAL A 27 -2.11 11.77 -24.64
C VAL A 27 -1.00 12.40 -25.48
N LEU A 28 -0.70 11.83 -26.66
CA LEU A 28 0.29 12.38 -27.59
C LEU A 28 -0.05 13.82 -28.00
N ALA A 29 -1.29 14.10 -28.37
CA ALA A 29 -1.76 15.45 -28.70
C ALA A 29 -1.58 16.43 -27.53
N ALA A 30 -1.82 15.98 -26.30
CA ALA A 30 -1.60 16.81 -25.12
C ALA A 30 -0.12 17.08 -24.84
N LEU A 31 0.76 16.12 -25.09
CA LEU A 31 2.21 16.29 -24.97
C LEU A 31 2.76 17.25 -26.02
N GLU A 32 2.30 17.14 -27.28
CA GLU A 32 2.79 17.97 -28.41
C GLU A 32 2.24 19.38 -28.40
N ARG A 33 0.96 19.56 -28.09
CA ARG A 33 0.20 20.81 -28.31
C ARG A 33 -0.58 21.27 -27.09
N GLY A 34 -0.55 20.51 -26.00
CA GLY A 34 -1.24 20.84 -24.76
C GLY A 34 -0.62 22.06 -24.07
N THR A 35 -1.41 22.63 -23.20
CA THR A 35 -1.02 23.75 -22.34
C THR A 35 -0.60 23.27 -20.97
N LEU A 36 -0.04 24.12 -20.14
CA LEU A 36 0.34 23.80 -18.77
C LEU A 36 -0.80 23.21 -17.93
N PRO A 37 -2.07 23.63 -18.03
CA PRO A 37 -3.21 22.95 -17.40
C PRO A 37 -3.37 21.49 -17.84
N ASP A 38 -3.18 21.16 -19.12
CA ASP A 38 -3.30 19.80 -19.66
C ASP A 38 -2.14 18.93 -19.13
N TRP A 39 -0.92 19.45 -19.14
CA TRP A 39 0.24 18.78 -18.59
C TRP A 39 0.12 18.50 -17.08
N ARG A 40 -0.46 19.41 -16.32
CA ARG A 40 -0.76 19.17 -14.88
C ARG A 40 -1.76 18.04 -14.67
N ARG A 41 -2.69 17.84 -15.60
CA ARG A 41 -3.64 16.72 -15.56
C ARG A 41 -2.91 15.39 -15.82
N LEU A 42 -2.04 15.34 -16.84
CA LEU A 42 -1.20 14.18 -17.13
C LEU A 42 -0.32 13.83 -15.93
N VAL A 43 0.38 14.80 -15.36
CA VAL A 43 1.25 14.55 -14.17
C VAL A 43 0.43 14.05 -12.97
N ARG A 44 -0.78 14.57 -12.76
CA ARG A 44 -1.67 14.06 -11.69
C ARG A 44 -2.07 12.60 -11.92
N ALA A 45 -2.44 12.23 -13.14
CA ALA A 45 -2.78 10.86 -13.49
C ALA A 45 -1.57 9.92 -13.31
N ILE A 46 -0.37 10.33 -13.74
CA ILE A 46 0.87 9.60 -13.53
C ILE A 46 1.17 9.41 -12.02
N ASN A 47 0.98 10.44 -11.21
CA ASN A 47 1.21 10.34 -9.76
C ASN A 47 0.17 9.44 -9.06
N ALA A 48 -1.06 9.39 -9.57
CA ALA A 48 -2.11 8.54 -9.03
C ALA A 48 -1.87 7.05 -9.35
N ASP A 49 -1.40 6.76 -10.56
CA ASP A 49 -1.02 5.39 -10.99
C ASP A 49 0.26 5.41 -11.84
N PRO A 50 1.45 5.33 -11.19
CA PRO A 50 2.74 5.44 -11.87
C PRO A 50 3.08 4.29 -12.82
N TRP A 51 2.38 3.16 -12.74
CA TRP A 51 2.51 2.02 -13.65
C TRP A 51 1.29 1.81 -14.55
N GLY A 52 0.32 2.71 -14.44
CA GLY A 52 -0.94 2.69 -15.18
C GLY A 52 -0.80 3.04 -16.65
N THR A 53 -1.96 3.09 -17.31
CA THR A 53 -2.04 3.30 -18.76
C THR A 53 -1.44 4.64 -19.18
N VAL A 54 -1.73 5.73 -18.46
CA VAL A 54 -1.24 7.08 -18.80
C VAL A 54 0.29 7.15 -18.74
N ALA A 55 0.92 6.57 -17.71
CA ALA A 55 2.37 6.55 -17.59
C ALA A 55 3.01 5.78 -18.75
N ARG A 56 2.44 4.64 -19.14
CA ARG A 56 2.92 3.84 -20.28
C ARG A 56 2.74 4.56 -21.62
N GLN A 57 1.61 5.21 -21.84
CA GLN A 57 1.36 6.02 -23.04
C GLN A 57 2.33 7.19 -23.15
N VAL A 58 2.70 7.82 -22.05
CA VAL A 58 3.72 8.87 -22.01
C VAL A 58 5.10 8.32 -22.37
N GLU A 59 5.48 7.13 -21.87
CA GLU A 59 6.74 6.46 -22.23
C GLU A 59 6.75 6.10 -23.72
N GLU A 60 5.68 5.54 -24.25
CA GLU A 60 5.53 5.22 -25.67
C GLU A 60 5.63 6.48 -26.55
N ALA A 61 4.99 7.58 -26.15
CA ALA A 61 5.09 8.86 -26.88
C ALA A 61 6.52 9.40 -26.93
N GLN A 62 7.36 9.15 -25.93
CA GLN A 62 8.77 9.56 -25.94
C GLN A 62 9.58 8.87 -27.04
N GLU A 63 9.25 7.62 -27.36
CA GLU A 63 9.91 6.84 -28.43
C GLU A 63 9.62 7.43 -29.82
N LEU A 64 8.49 8.13 -29.98
CA LEU A 64 8.11 8.79 -31.24
C LEU A 64 8.79 10.15 -31.47
N GLY A 65 9.50 10.68 -30.46
CA GLY A 65 10.20 11.96 -30.57
C GLY A 65 9.32 13.17 -30.25
N LEU A 66 9.17 13.45 -28.97
CA LEU A 66 8.43 14.62 -28.47
C LEU A 66 9.19 15.94 -28.70
N PRO A 67 8.48 17.11 -28.71
CA PRO A 67 9.11 18.42 -28.78
C PRO A 67 10.19 18.60 -27.72
N TYR A 68 11.19 19.42 -28.03
CA TYR A 68 12.34 19.66 -27.17
C TYR A 68 11.95 19.98 -25.72
N GLY A 69 12.50 19.26 -24.79
CA GLY A 69 12.29 19.41 -23.35
C GLY A 69 11.02 18.71 -22.80
N VAL A 70 9.99 18.47 -23.61
CA VAL A 70 8.75 17.82 -23.16
C VAL A 70 9.02 16.37 -22.77
N GLY A 71 9.73 15.63 -23.63
CA GLY A 71 10.11 14.24 -23.35
C GLY A 71 10.87 14.12 -22.03
N THR A 72 11.88 14.97 -21.81
CA THR A 72 12.69 14.97 -20.58
C THR A 72 11.84 15.30 -19.35
N LEU A 73 10.94 16.29 -19.46
CA LEU A 73 10.05 16.66 -18.36
C LEU A 73 9.16 15.48 -17.92
N PHE A 74 8.54 14.81 -18.87
CA PHE A 74 7.63 13.72 -18.56
C PHE A 74 8.35 12.42 -18.18
N ALA A 75 9.55 12.16 -18.74
CA ALA A 75 10.42 11.08 -18.25
C ALA A 75 10.73 11.24 -16.76
N GLU A 76 11.13 12.45 -16.37
CA GLU A 76 11.44 12.72 -14.95
C GLU A 76 10.17 12.69 -14.07
N ALA A 77 9.02 13.10 -14.60
CA ALA A 77 7.74 12.98 -13.88
C ALA A 77 7.38 11.52 -13.60
N VAL A 78 7.46 10.61 -14.59
CA VAL A 78 7.20 9.17 -14.40
C VAL A 78 8.19 8.55 -13.42
N LYS A 79 9.47 8.83 -13.58
CA LYS A 79 10.54 8.33 -12.70
C LYS A 79 10.33 8.79 -11.25
N THR A 80 10.00 10.06 -11.04
CA THR A 80 9.74 10.62 -9.71
C THR A 80 8.50 10.00 -9.08
N ALA A 81 7.41 9.86 -9.83
CA ALA A 81 6.19 9.23 -9.36
C ALA A 81 6.43 7.78 -8.92
N ARG A 82 7.16 6.99 -9.72
CA ARG A 82 7.54 5.61 -9.38
C ARG A 82 8.43 5.53 -8.15
N ALA A 83 9.41 6.43 -8.03
CA ALA A 83 10.29 6.48 -6.85
C ALA A 83 9.52 6.81 -5.57
N GLN A 84 8.55 7.72 -5.64
CA GLN A 84 7.68 8.07 -4.52
C GLN A 84 6.76 6.90 -4.13
N ALA A 85 6.12 6.25 -5.10
CA ALA A 85 5.28 5.08 -4.85
C ALA A 85 6.07 3.94 -4.22
N ALA A 86 7.24 3.58 -4.78
CA ALA A 86 8.12 2.56 -4.22
C ALA A 86 8.61 2.90 -2.79
N ARG A 87 8.78 4.18 -2.47
CA ARG A 87 9.09 4.61 -1.10
C ARG A 87 7.89 4.42 -0.17
N ALA A 88 6.69 4.80 -0.61
CA ALA A 88 5.46 4.62 0.15
C ALA A 88 5.17 3.14 0.43
N GLU A 89 5.37 2.27 -0.56
CA GLU A 89 5.21 0.81 -0.42
C GLU A 89 6.20 0.23 0.60
N ARG A 90 7.47 0.63 0.57
CA ARG A 90 8.46 0.19 1.57
C ARG A 90 8.09 0.64 2.97
N GLU A 91 7.60 1.87 3.14
CA GLU A 91 7.15 2.37 4.44
C GLU A 91 5.90 1.64 4.93
N ALA A 92 4.94 1.33 4.05
CA ALA A 92 3.76 0.54 4.38
C ALA A 92 4.15 -0.87 4.87
N VAL A 93 5.09 -1.54 4.19
CA VAL A 93 5.62 -2.85 4.63
C VAL A 93 6.33 -2.72 5.98
N ALA A 94 7.13 -1.68 6.19
CA ALA A 94 7.80 -1.47 7.48
C ALA A 94 6.79 -1.22 8.62
N ALA A 95 5.72 -0.48 8.34
CA ALA A 95 4.64 -0.25 9.30
C ALA A 95 3.92 -1.57 9.65
N GLU A 96 3.64 -2.41 8.66
CA GLU A 96 3.08 -3.75 8.88
C GLU A 96 3.99 -4.60 9.76
N VAL A 97 5.30 -4.65 9.47
CA VAL A 97 6.26 -5.42 10.29
C VAL A 97 6.30 -4.90 11.73
N ARG A 98 6.26 -3.57 11.93
CA ARG A 98 6.17 -2.97 13.29
C ARG A 98 4.90 -3.41 14.02
N ALA A 99 3.76 -3.42 13.33
CA ALA A 99 2.49 -3.87 13.89
C ALA A 99 2.52 -5.35 14.27
N LEU A 100 3.06 -6.23 13.43
CA LEU A 100 3.20 -7.66 13.69
C LEU A 100 4.08 -7.95 14.90
N VAL A 101 5.23 -7.27 15.02
CA VAL A 101 6.11 -7.39 16.21
C VAL A 101 5.37 -6.94 17.47
N SER A 102 4.68 -5.80 17.43
CA SER A 102 3.92 -5.28 18.56
C SER A 102 2.78 -6.21 18.98
N CYS A 103 1.98 -6.70 18.03
CA CYS A 103 0.86 -7.61 18.29
C CYS A 103 1.31 -8.97 18.85
N SER A 104 2.51 -9.44 18.47
CA SER A 104 3.04 -10.71 18.96
C SER A 104 3.29 -10.73 20.47
N GLY A 105 3.56 -9.58 21.08
CA GLY A 105 3.96 -9.45 22.48
C GLY A 105 5.35 -9.99 22.80
N LEU A 106 6.13 -10.36 21.77
CA LEU A 106 7.50 -10.85 21.90
C LEU A 106 8.49 -9.68 21.88
N THR A 107 9.66 -9.88 22.48
CA THR A 107 10.79 -8.99 22.27
C THR A 107 11.27 -9.08 20.82
N ARG A 108 11.98 -8.06 20.32
CA ARG A 108 12.53 -8.06 18.96
C ARG A 108 13.47 -9.25 18.71
N SER A 109 14.25 -9.62 19.73
CA SER A 109 15.18 -10.77 19.64
C SER A 109 14.42 -12.08 19.47
N GLU A 110 13.44 -12.35 20.36
CA GLU A 110 12.60 -13.55 20.29
C GLU A 110 11.80 -13.63 19.00
N PHE A 111 11.25 -12.51 18.56
CA PHE A 111 10.51 -12.47 17.28
C PHE A 111 11.42 -12.82 16.11
N ALA A 112 12.62 -12.23 16.04
CA ALA A 112 13.59 -12.48 14.98
C ALA A 112 14.01 -13.97 14.96
N GLU A 113 14.34 -14.56 16.11
CA GLU A 113 14.71 -15.96 16.23
C GLU A 113 13.59 -16.88 15.72
N ARG A 114 12.34 -16.64 16.14
CA ARG A 114 11.20 -17.49 15.75
C ARG A 114 10.85 -17.44 14.26
N ILE A 115 11.13 -16.34 13.58
CA ILE A 115 10.94 -16.23 12.12
C ILE A 115 12.17 -16.66 11.32
N GLY A 116 13.27 -17.05 11.99
CA GLY A 116 14.50 -17.51 11.36
C GLY A 116 15.35 -16.37 10.78
N THR A 117 15.46 -15.22 11.47
CA THR A 117 16.31 -14.09 11.09
C THR A 117 17.08 -13.54 12.30
N SER A 118 18.04 -12.64 12.08
CA SER A 118 18.75 -11.95 13.16
C SER A 118 18.01 -10.69 13.62
N ALA A 119 18.22 -10.29 14.88
CA ALA A 119 17.68 -9.03 15.41
C ALA A 119 18.16 -7.81 14.61
N SER A 120 19.41 -7.81 14.13
CA SER A 120 19.96 -6.77 13.25
C SER A 120 19.20 -6.69 11.93
N ARG A 121 18.93 -7.83 11.29
CA ARG A 121 18.19 -7.87 10.03
C ARG A 121 16.72 -7.47 10.23
N LEU A 122 16.09 -7.89 11.32
CA LEU A 122 14.76 -7.40 11.69
C LEU A 122 14.73 -5.88 11.84
N SER A 123 15.77 -5.28 12.44
CA SER A 123 15.88 -3.81 12.55
C SER A 123 15.88 -3.09 11.20
N THR A 124 16.50 -3.69 10.16
CA THR A 124 16.46 -3.10 8.81
C THR A 124 15.07 -3.15 8.17
N TYR A 125 14.28 -4.17 8.48
CA TYR A 125 12.88 -4.27 8.06
C TYR A 125 12.00 -3.26 8.80
N LEU A 126 12.15 -3.13 10.10
CA LEU A 126 11.40 -2.16 10.92
C LEU A 126 11.66 -0.70 10.50
N SER A 127 12.85 -0.40 10.01
CA SER A 127 13.24 0.94 9.54
C SER A 127 12.90 1.21 8.07
N GLY A 128 12.38 0.22 7.33
CA GLY A 128 12.11 0.34 5.90
C GLY A 128 13.36 0.42 4.99
N LYS A 129 14.56 0.22 5.56
CA LYS A 129 15.80 0.16 4.76
C LYS A 129 15.84 -1.03 3.81
N VAL A 130 15.27 -2.15 4.22
CA VAL A 130 15.16 -3.38 3.45
C VAL A 130 13.74 -3.90 3.57
N THR A 131 13.18 -4.38 2.46
CA THR A 131 11.87 -5.05 2.45
C THR A 131 12.08 -6.55 2.67
N PRO A 132 11.35 -7.19 3.61
CA PRO A 132 11.39 -8.65 3.77
C PRO A 132 10.83 -9.32 2.51
N SER A 133 11.25 -10.57 2.24
CA SER A 133 10.60 -11.36 1.20
C SER A 133 9.14 -11.66 1.57
N ALA A 134 8.29 -11.90 0.57
CA ALA A 134 6.90 -12.27 0.80
C ALA A 134 6.78 -13.50 1.72
N ALA A 135 7.64 -14.50 1.54
CA ALA A 135 7.66 -15.70 2.40
C ALA A 135 8.00 -15.37 3.86
N LEU A 136 8.91 -14.41 4.08
CA LEU A 136 9.26 -13.98 5.44
C LEU A 136 8.14 -13.16 6.08
N LEU A 137 7.47 -12.32 5.30
CA LEU A 137 6.31 -11.56 5.78
C LEU A 137 5.16 -12.49 6.20
N ILE A 138 4.87 -13.53 5.43
CA ILE A 138 3.88 -14.56 5.78
C ILE A 138 4.27 -15.28 7.09
N ARG A 139 5.57 -15.60 7.31
CA ARG A 139 6.02 -16.19 8.59
C ARG A 139 5.78 -15.24 9.77
N MET A 140 6.03 -13.93 9.58
CA MET A 140 5.76 -12.90 10.60
C MET A 140 4.27 -12.84 10.94
N GLN A 141 3.40 -12.82 9.94
CA GLN A 141 1.94 -12.80 10.10
C GLN A 141 1.45 -14.05 10.85
N ASN A 142 1.91 -15.25 10.45
CA ASN A 142 1.56 -16.49 11.09
C ASN A 142 2.04 -16.55 12.55
N LEU A 143 3.23 -16.03 12.85
CA LEU A 143 3.73 -15.96 14.22
C LEU A 143 2.89 -15.03 15.08
N ALA A 144 2.59 -13.81 14.59
CA ALA A 144 1.78 -12.84 15.31
C ALA A 144 0.36 -13.39 15.60
N ALA A 145 -0.28 -14.04 14.62
CA ALA A 145 -1.58 -14.66 14.77
C ALA A 145 -1.58 -15.75 15.85
N LYS A 146 -0.59 -16.64 15.85
CA LYS A 146 -0.45 -17.71 16.85
C LYS A 146 -0.27 -17.17 18.26
N THR A 147 0.58 -16.17 18.45
CA THR A 147 0.84 -15.60 19.77
C THR A 147 -0.36 -14.81 20.30
N THR A 148 -1.11 -14.13 19.44
CA THR A 148 -2.36 -13.44 19.80
C THR A 148 -3.43 -14.45 20.23
N ALA A 149 -3.62 -15.55 19.50
CA ALA A 149 -4.59 -16.59 19.84
C ALA A 149 -4.31 -17.24 21.21
N VAL A 150 -3.04 -17.52 21.52
CA VAL A 150 -2.62 -18.07 22.82
C VAL A 150 -2.96 -17.10 23.97
N ARG A 151 -2.71 -15.79 23.79
CA ARG A 151 -3.04 -14.78 24.81
C ARG A 151 -4.55 -14.63 25.04
N SER A 152 -5.33 -14.70 23.97
CA SER A 152 -6.80 -14.60 24.05
C SER A 152 -7.43 -15.86 24.68
N GLY A 153 -6.86 -17.04 24.42
CA GLY A 153 -7.30 -18.31 25.00
C GLY A 153 -6.97 -18.46 26.50
N ALA A 154 -5.85 -17.87 26.95
CA ALA A 154 -5.46 -17.93 28.37
C ALA A 154 -6.34 -17.06 29.29
N GLY A 155 -7.12 -16.12 28.72
CA GLY A 155 -8.05 -15.26 29.48
C GLY A 155 -9.39 -15.92 29.83
N SER A 156 -9.74 -17.05 29.19
CA SER A 156 -11.08 -17.68 29.32
C SER A 156 -11.19 -18.72 30.44
N HIS A 157 -10.17 -18.97 31.25
CA HIS A 157 -10.17 -20.03 32.23
C HIS A 157 -10.20 -19.56 33.68
N ARG A 158 -11.03 -18.54 34.03
CA ARG A 158 -11.33 -18.21 35.42
C ARG A 158 -12.77 -17.68 35.57
N THR A 159 -13.73 -18.58 35.58
CA THR A 159 -14.89 -18.47 36.46
C THR A 159 -15.56 -19.85 36.55
N ARG A 160 -15.11 -20.71 37.45
CA ARG A 160 -15.95 -21.80 37.93
C ARG A 160 -17.06 -21.18 38.75
N PRO A 161 -18.33 -21.48 38.50
CA PRO A 161 -19.40 -21.11 39.43
C PRO A 161 -19.24 -21.97 40.69
N ARG A 162 -19.11 -21.31 41.82
CA ARG A 162 -19.15 -21.90 43.17
C ARG A 162 -20.53 -22.47 43.38
N THR A 163 -20.63 -23.81 43.38
CA THR A 163 -21.83 -24.55 43.75
C THR A 163 -22.17 -24.21 45.19
N VAL A 164 -23.28 -23.49 45.40
CA VAL A 164 -23.90 -23.29 46.71
C VAL A 164 -24.65 -24.57 47.01
N GLN A 165 -24.20 -25.35 47.99
CA GLN A 165 -24.96 -26.45 48.57
C GLN A 165 -26.17 -25.85 49.30
N ALA A 166 -27.35 -26.17 48.81
CA ALA A 166 -28.59 -25.94 49.55
C ALA A 166 -28.66 -26.91 50.72
N THR A 167 -28.71 -26.34 51.92
CA THR A 167 -29.00 -27.04 53.17
C THR A 167 -30.51 -27.32 53.23
N GLU A 168 -30.87 -28.60 53.29
CA GLU A 168 -32.23 -29.09 53.57
C GLU A 168 -32.64 -28.70 54.98
N PRO A 169 -33.89 -28.21 55.22
CA PRO A 169 -34.44 -28.12 56.56
C PRO A 169 -35.16 -29.44 56.94
N LEU A 170 -34.77 -29.97 58.09
CA LEU A 170 -35.43 -31.04 58.81
C LEU A 170 -36.91 -30.74 59.08
N GLN A 171 -37.78 -31.62 58.59
CA GLN A 171 -39.15 -31.71 59.05
C GLN A 171 -39.14 -32.33 60.45
N HIS A 172 -39.78 -31.64 61.40
CA HIS A 172 -40.16 -32.22 62.69
C HIS A 172 -41.65 -32.39 62.65
N ASP A 173 -42.03 -33.64 62.88
CA ASP A 173 -43.40 -34.17 63.05
C ASP A 173 -43.95 -33.75 64.39
N GLN A 174 -45.22 -33.28 64.43
CA GLN A 174 -46.31 -33.67 65.31
C GLN A 174 -47.60 -33.02 64.82
#